data_8f5ce6aa4ca864fb74c44c3e2d14f0ca
#
_entry.id   8f5ce6aa4ca864fb74c44c3e2d14f0ca
#
_cell.length_a   1.000
_cell.length_b   1.000
_cell.length_c   1.000
_cell.angle_alpha   90.00
_cell.angle_beta   90.00
_cell.angle_gamma   90.00
#
_symmetry.space_group_name_H-M   'P 1'
#
loop_
_entity.id
_entity.type
_entity.pdbx_description
1 polymer ?
#
loop_
_entity_poly.entity_id
_entity_poly.type
_entity_poly.pdbx_seq_one_letter_code
_entity_poly.pdbx_strand_id
1 'polypeptide(L)'
;MKKKIAVLMGGISSEKEVSLKTGTFVSKALNELGYKVKKIKVSSNIKSLSLSLKKFKPNIVFNALHGTFGEDGSVQKILKNLKFSYTHSKIQASKISMDKNKSKILFKKLKIPTPKSVVIDKNNINRYSIKTSFLFPLVVKPISEGSSVGVKICKNLNELKKYKMHKSNRYLIEEFIPGRELTVG
;
A
#
# COMPACT_ATOMS: atom_id res chain seq x y z
N MET A 1 16.85 29.38 11.90
CA MET A 1 16.44 28.20 12.72
C MET A 1 16.46 26.93 11.87
N LYS A 2 16.98 25.81 12.42
CA LYS A 2 16.97 24.51 11.71
C LYS A 2 15.54 24.04 11.48
N LYS A 3 15.19 23.62 10.24
CA LYS A 3 13.87 23.05 9.92
C LYS A 3 13.65 21.76 10.72
N LYS A 4 12.43 21.57 11.23
CA LYS A 4 12.00 20.40 12.00
C LYS A 4 11.33 19.38 11.08
N ILE A 5 11.79 18.14 11.11
CA ILE A 5 11.19 17.05 10.33
C ILE A 5 10.75 15.93 11.27
N ALA A 6 9.48 15.55 11.19
CA ALA A 6 9.00 14.34 11.84
C ALA A 6 9.08 13.18 10.87
N VAL A 7 9.70 12.07 11.26
CA VAL A 7 9.75 10.84 10.46
C VAL A 7 8.79 9.83 11.06
N LEU A 8 7.71 9.52 10.34
CA LEU A 8 6.75 8.47 10.72
C LEU A 8 7.31 7.11 10.31
N MET A 9 7.34 6.15 11.22
CA MET A 9 7.92 4.83 10.99
C MET A 9 7.18 3.76 11.79
N GLY A 10 7.34 2.50 11.45
CA GLY A 10 6.64 1.37 12.06
C GLY A 10 5.29 1.13 11.38
N GLY A 11 4.20 1.50 12.03
CA GLY A 11 2.85 1.28 11.49
C GLY A 11 2.23 -0.05 11.92
N ILE A 12 1.09 -0.37 11.33
CA ILE A 12 0.25 -1.55 11.66
C ILE A 12 0.20 -2.59 10.53
N SER A 13 0.87 -2.34 9.42
CA SER A 13 0.91 -3.25 8.28
C SER A 13 1.87 -4.41 8.50
N SER A 14 1.82 -5.40 7.61
CA SER A 14 2.79 -6.50 7.54
C SER A 14 4.23 -6.03 7.24
N GLU A 15 4.39 -4.79 6.74
CA GLU A 15 5.66 -4.19 6.35
C GLU A 15 6.27 -3.31 7.46
N LYS A 16 5.80 -3.45 8.71
CA LYS A 16 6.26 -2.67 9.87
C LYS A 16 7.78 -2.65 10.05
N GLU A 17 8.43 -3.80 9.92
CA GLU A 17 9.88 -3.90 10.10
C GLU A 17 10.65 -3.17 8.99
N VAL A 18 10.17 -3.23 7.75
CA VAL A 18 10.73 -2.46 6.63
C VAL A 18 10.60 -0.97 6.91
N SER A 19 9.44 -0.53 7.35
CA SER A 19 9.18 0.86 7.74
C SER A 19 10.10 1.36 8.85
N LEU A 20 10.38 0.54 9.86
CA LEU A 20 11.33 0.88 10.94
C LEU A 20 12.75 1.06 10.41
N LYS A 21 13.20 0.20 9.50
CA LYS A 21 14.51 0.33 8.84
C LYS A 21 14.55 1.60 7.99
N THR A 22 13.61 1.80 7.08
CA THR A 22 13.50 3.00 6.23
C THR A 22 13.52 4.28 7.06
N GLY A 23 12.67 4.36 8.09
CA GLY A 23 12.61 5.54 8.96
C GLY A 23 13.90 5.79 9.74
N THR A 24 14.64 4.74 10.09
CA THR A 24 15.94 4.86 10.75
C THR A 24 16.98 5.45 9.82
N PHE A 25 17.11 4.93 8.61
CA PHE A 25 18.05 5.43 7.60
C PHE A 25 17.74 6.87 7.19
N VAL A 26 16.48 7.17 6.89
CA VAL A 26 16.03 8.52 6.56
C VAL A 26 16.34 9.51 7.71
N SER A 27 16.06 9.10 8.95
CA SER A 27 16.34 9.96 10.11
C SER A 27 17.82 10.24 10.27
N LYS A 28 18.70 9.27 9.99
CA LYS A 28 20.15 9.43 10.03
C LYS A 28 20.58 10.46 8.97
N ALA A 29 20.20 10.26 7.72
CA ALA A 29 20.53 11.15 6.62
C ALA A 29 20.03 12.59 6.86
N LEU A 30 18.80 12.76 7.35
CA LEU A 30 18.25 14.08 7.65
C LEU A 30 19.00 14.79 8.80
N ASN A 31 19.48 14.05 9.81
CA ASN A 31 20.31 14.62 10.88
C ASN A 31 21.68 15.06 10.34
N GLU A 32 22.31 14.24 9.48
CA GLU A 32 23.59 14.58 8.82
C GLU A 32 23.46 15.84 7.96
N LEU A 33 22.31 16.04 7.30
CA LEU A 33 21.96 17.27 6.60
C LEU A 33 21.62 18.46 7.51
N GLY A 34 21.73 18.30 8.83
CA GLY A 34 21.54 19.37 9.78
C GLY A 34 20.10 19.69 10.17
N TYR A 35 19.11 18.89 9.78
CA TYR A 35 17.72 19.07 10.21
C TYR A 35 17.51 18.65 11.67
N LYS A 36 16.50 19.23 12.34
CA LYS A 36 16.04 18.76 13.65
C LYS A 36 15.01 17.64 13.44
N VAL A 37 15.42 16.39 13.66
CA VAL A 37 14.60 15.20 13.37
C VAL A 37 13.94 14.66 14.62
N LYS A 38 12.64 14.28 14.49
CA LYS A 38 11.92 13.48 15.51
C LYS A 38 11.38 12.22 14.86
N LYS A 39 11.86 11.05 15.30
CA LYS A 39 11.28 9.74 14.97
C LYS A 39 9.95 9.57 15.71
N ILE A 40 8.89 9.21 15.01
CA ILE A 40 7.58 8.89 15.59
C ILE A 40 7.22 7.47 15.18
N LYS A 41 7.29 6.55 16.13
CA LYS A 41 6.81 5.17 15.92
C LYS A 41 5.28 5.18 15.93
N VAL A 42 4.70 4.86 14.79
CA VAL A 42 3.24 4.83 14.60
C VAL A 42 2.70 3.47 15.06
N SER A 43 1.61 3.50 15.79
CA SER A 43 0.83 2.33 16.22
C SER A 43 -0.64 2.54 15.86
N SER A 44 -1.51 1.64 16.29
CA SER A 44 -2.97 1.79 16.16
C SER A 44 -3.53 3.00 16.93
N ASN A 45 -2.77 3.56 17.88
CA ASN A 45 -3.19 4.73 18.66
C ASN A 45 -2.97 6.05 17.87
N ILE A 46 -3.95 6.43 17.06
CA ILE A 46 -3.93 7.65 16.24
C ILE A 46 -3.87 8.94 17.11
N LYS A 47 -4.46 8.91 18.32
CA LYS A 47 -4.41 10.06 19.23
C LYS A 47 -2.97 10.38 19.62
N SER A 48 -2.17 9.35 19.92
CA SER A 48 -0.74 9.48 20.26
C SER A 48 0.06 10.09 19.11
N LEU A 49 -0.18 9.68 17.87
CA LEU A 49 0.43 10.28 16.67
C LEU A 49 0.11 11.78 16.59
N SER A 50 -1.16 12.14 16.72
CA SER A 50 -1.63 13.54 16.63
C SER A 50 -1.02 14.41 17.72
N LEU A 51 -0.95 13.91 18.97
CA LEU A 51 -0.32 14.61 20.09
C LEU A 51 1.18 14.82 19.88
N SER A 52 1.88 13.79 19.40
CA SER A 52 3.32 13.86 19.10
C SER A 52 3.65 14.90 18.04
N LEU A 53 2.83 14.97 16.97
CA LEU A 53 2.98 15.96 15.92
C LEU A 53 2.68 17.37 16.41
N LYS A 54 1.58 17.57 17.13
CA LYS A 54 1.22 18.89 17.70
C LYS A 54 2.27 19.41 18.66
N LYS A 55 2.85 18.55 19.52
CA LYS A 55 3.91 18.91 20.45
C LYS A 55 5.22 19.28 19.76
N PHE A 56 5.61 18.52 18.72
CA PHE A 56 6.86 18.76 17.99
C PHE A 56 6.78 19.91 16.99
N LYS A 57 5.60 20.14 16.40
CA LYS A 57 5.31 21.14 15.37
C LYS A 57 6.34 21.07 14.22
N PRO A 58 6.38 19.95 13.46
CA PRO A 58 7.29 19.81 12.33
C PRO A 58 6.93 20.77 11.19
N ASN A 59 7.94 21.22 10.44
CA ASN A 59 7.73 21.91 9.16
C ASN A 59 7.25 20.94 8.08
N ILE A 60 7.78 19.70 8.10
CA ILE A 60 7.43 18.64 7.17
C ILE A 60 7.37 17.32 7.92
N VAL A 61 6.43 16.47 7.54
CA VAL A 61 6.34 15.09 8.00
C VAL A 61 6.84 14.17 6.88
N PHE A 62 7.92 13.45 7.13
CA PHE A 62 8.39 12.39 6.25
C PHE A 62 7.64 11.10 6.57
N ASN A 63 6.90 10.59 5.60
CA ASN A 63 6.15 9.35 5.75
C ASN A 63 7.01 8.16 5.32
N ALA A 64 7.64 7.46 6.26
CA ALA A 64 8.36 6.21 6.01
C ALA A 64 7.53 4.97 6.33
N LEU A 65 6.20 5.10 6.43
CA LEU A 65 5.29 3.97 6.59
C LEU A 65 5.11 3.25 5.25
N HIS A 66 4.94 1.93 5.31
CA HIS A 66 4.65 1.09 4.16
C HIS A 66 3.32 0.36 4.32
N GLY A 67 2.67 0.05 3.20
CA GLY A 67 1.43 -0.70 3.14
C GLY A 67 0.23 0.03 3.76
N THR A 68 -0.67 -0.74 4.35
CA THR A 68 -1.91 -0.25 4.96
C THR A 68 -1.64 0.83 6.00
N PHE A 69 -2.47 1.86 6.04
CA PHE A 69 -2.35 3.09 6.81
C PHE A 69 -1.30 4.07 6.27
N GLY A 70 -0.14 3.59 5.84
CA GLY A 70 0.94 4.44 5.33
C GLY A 70 0.73 4.92 3.90
N GLU A 71 0.20 4.05 3.04
CA GLU A 71 0.13 4.26 1.59
C GLU A 71 -1.30 4.27 1.03
N ASP A 72 -2.32 4.02 1.87
CA ASP A 72 -3.73 3.94 1.49
C ASP A 72 -4.52 5.25 1.60
N GLY A 73 -3.84 6.36 1.90
CA GLY A 73 -4.46 7.68 2.10
C GLY A 73 -4.90 7.97 3.55
N SER A 74 -4.78 7.01 4.47
CA SER A 74 -5.23 7.14 5.86
C SER A 74 -4.38 8.13 6.65
N VAL A 75 -3.06 7.92 6.70
CA VAL A 75 -2.15 8.84 7.37
C VAL A 75 -2.13 10.21 6.70
N GLN A 76 -2.22 10.25 5.36
CA GLN A 76 -2.28 11.49 4.59
C GLN A 76 -3.51 12.33 4.96
N LYS A 77 -4.68 11.68 5.19
CA LYS A 77 -5.90 12.35 5.67
C LYS A 77 -5.69 12.96 7.05
N ILE A 78 -5.05 12.26 7.96
CA ILE A 78 -4.74 12.76 9.31
C ILE A 78 -3.81 13.97 9.23
N LEU A 79 -2.72 13.88 8.46
CA LEU A 79 -1.74 14.95 8.30
C LEU A 79 -2.37 16.19 7.66
N LYS A 80 -3.22 16.01 6.64
CA LYS A 80 -3.98 17.11 6.02
C LYS A 80 -4.91 17.80 7.01
N ASN A 81 -5.66 17.04 7.81
CA ASN A 81 -6.57 17.60 8.83
C ASN A 81 -5.80 18.36 9.93
N LEU A 82 -4.60 17.92 10.26
CA LEU A 82 -3.71 18.59 11.20
C LEU A 82 -2.92 19.75 10.55
N LYS A 83 -3.12 20.02 9.26
CA LYS A 83 -2.47 21.08 8.47
C LYS A 83 -0.93 20.93 8.40
N PHE A 84 -0.39 19.71 8.46
CA PHE A 84 1.02 19.46 8.24
C PHE A 84 1.31 19.14 6.77
N SER A 85 2.38 19.73 6.24
CA SER A 85 2.98 19.30 4.98
C SER A 85 3.63 17.93 5.16
N TYR A 86 3.54 17.08 4.13
CA TYR A 86 4.08 15.73 4.18
C TYR A 86 4.65 15.30 2.82
N THR A 87 5.54 14.31 2.85
CA THR A 87 6.11 13.68 1.66
C THR A 87 5.13 12.67 1.05
N HIS A 88 5.39 12.26 -0.20
CA HIS A 88 4.61 11.31 -0.97
C HIS A 88 3.30 11.86 -1.53
N SER A 89 2.53 10.97 -2.14
CA SER A 89 1.30 11.30 -2.85
C SER A 89 0.18 11.77 -1.93
N LYS A 90 -0.74 12.54 -2.50
CA LYS A 90 -1.93 13.03 -1.79
C LYS A 90 -2.95 11.90 -1.58
N ILE A 91 -3.97 12.17 -0.74
CA ILE A 91 -4.97 11.19 -0.29
C ILE A 91 -5.58 10.38 -1.43
N GLN A 92 -6.05 11.03 -2.49
CA GLN A 92 -6.74 10.33 -3.58
C GLN A 92 -5.79 9.46 -4.40
N ALA A 93 -4.60 9.97 -4.72
CA ALA A 93 -3.59 9.19 -5.42
C ALA A 93 -3.21 7.94 -4.61
N SER A 94 -2.92 8.09 -3.31
CA SER A 94 -2.63 6.97 -2.41
C SER A 94 -3.76 5.94 -2.37
N LYS A 95 -5.02 6.39 -2.24
CA LYS A 95 -6.19 5.48 -2.26
C LYS A 95 -6.36 4.71 -3.57
N ILE A 96 -6.08 5.36 -4.70
CA ILE A 96 -6.18 4.71 -6.01
C ILE A 96 -5.05 3.71 -6.18
N SER A 97 -3.81 4.12 -5.87
CA SER A 97 -2.63 3.27 -6.03
C SER A 97 -2.69 2.01 -5.17
N MET A 98 -3.21 2.11 -3.96
CA MET A 98 -3.33 0.96 -3.06
C MET A 98 -4.42 -0.03 -3.50
N ASP A 99 -5.45 0.42 -4.18
CA ASP A 99 -6.55 -0.42 -4.67
C ASP A 99 -6.29 -0.82 -6.14
N LYS A 100 -5.85 -2.06 -6.36
CA LYS A 100 -5.51 -2.59 -7.71
C LYS A 100 -6.67 -2.47 -8.71
N ASN A 101 -7.91 -2.61 -8.24
CA ASN A 101 -9.07 -2.48 -9.12
C ASN A 101 -9.27 -1.02 -9.55
N LYS A 102 -9.15 -0.06 -8.62
CA LYS A 102 -9.23 1.37 -8.96
C LYS A 102 -8.10 1.81 -9.86
N SER A 103 -6.87 1.32 -9.61
CA SER A 103 -5.74 1.56 -10.51
C SER A 103 -6.01 1.05 -11.91
N LYS A 104 -6.53 -0.17 -12.06
CA LYS A 104 -6.88 -0.75 -13.38
C LYS A 104 -7.98 0.03 -14.08
N ILE A 105 -9.00 0.50 -13.36
CA ILE A 105 -10.05 1.36 -13.94
C ILE A 105 -9.45 2.66 -14.48
N LEU A 106 -8.52 3.26 -13.73
CA LEU A 106 -7.83 4.47 -14.17
C LEU A 106 -6.93 4.19 -15.38
N PHE A 107 -6.14 3.12 -15.35
CA PHE A 107 -5.28 2.71 -16.47
C PHE A 107 -6.09 2.46 -17.75
N LYS A 108 -7.24 1.80 -17.62
CA LYS A 108 -8.15 1.60 -18.76
C LYS A 108 -8.63 2.94 -19.37
N LYS A 109 -8.99 3.92 -18.51
CA LYS A 109 -9.37 5.26 -18.98
C LYS A 109 -8.22 5.98 -19.69
N LEU A 110 -7.00 5.76 -19.24
CA LEU A 110 -5.78 6.33 -19.82
C LEU A 110 -5.23 5.48 -21.00
N LYS A 111 -5.93 4.44 -21.43
CA LYS A 111 -5.51 3.51 -22.49
C LYS A 111 -4.16 2.82 -22.20
N ILE A 112 -3.80 2.68 -20.91
CA ILE A 112 -2.61 1.93 -20.48
C ILE A 112 -2.99 0.45 -20.44
N PRO A 113 -2.26 -0.44 -21.16
CA PRO A 113 -2.53 -1.86 -21.17
C PRO A 113 -2.41 -2.48 -19.78
N THR A 114 -3.36 -3.32 -19.41
CA THR A 114 -3.31 -4.12 -18.18
C THR A 114 -3.93 -5.48 -18.43
N PRO A 115 -3.52 -6.54 -17.70
CA PRO A 115 -4.15 -7.86 -17.82
C PRO A 115 -5.66 -7.78 -17.61
N LYS A 116 -6.43 -8.58 -18.33
CA LYS A 116 -7.88 -8.72 -18.05
C LYS A 116 -8.06 -9.24 -16.63
N SER A 117 -9.08 -8.76 -15.94
CA SER A 117 -9.26 -9.13 -14.54
C SER A 117 -10.71 -9.04 -14.09
N VAL A 118 -11.03 -9.78 -13.04
CA VAL A 118 -12.31 -9.75 -12.34
C VAL A 118 -12.07 -9.62 -10.85
N VAL A 119 -12.93 -8.85 -10.18
CA VAL A 119 -12.94 -8.73 -8.72
C VAL A 119 -13.89 -9.78 -8.16
N ILE A 120 -13.44 -10.52 -7.16
CA ILE A 120 -14.24 -11.48 -6.43
C ILE A 120 -14.25 -11.16 -4.94
N ASP A 121 -15.37 -11.42 -4.30
CA ASP A 121 -15.48 -11.38 -2.84
C ASP A 121 -15.13 -12.76 -2.26
N LYS A 122 -14.53 -12.76 -1.08
CA LYS A 122 -14.08 -13.98 -0.37
C LYS A 122 -15.19 -15.04 -0.29
N ASN A 123 -16.43 -14.63 -0.07
CA ASN A 123 -17.56 -15.55 0.10
C ASN A 123 -18.09 -16.10 -1.23
N ASN A 124 -17.65 -15.59 -2.36
CA ASN A 124 -18.18 -15.91 -3.68
C ASN A 124 -17.25 -16.74 -4.56
N ILE A 125 -16.03 -17.09 -4.08
CA ILE A 125 -15.04 -17.79 -4.90
C ILE A 125 -15.55 -19.15 -5.41
N ASN A 126 -16.36 -19.85 -4.61
CA ASN A 126 -16.95 -21.14 -5.00
C ASN A 126 -18.20 -21.02 -5.88
N ARG A 127 -18.86 -19.84 -5.88
CA ARG A 127 -20.04 -19.55 -6.73
C ARG A 127 -19.66 -19.00 -8.11
N TYR A 128 -18.52 -18.40 -8.22
CA TYR A 128 -17.91 -18.20 -9.51
C TYR A 128 -17.42 -19.59 -9.98
N SER A 129 -18.37 -20.42 -10.44
CA SER A 129 -18.06 -21.25 -11.59
C SER A 129 -17.47 -20.25 -12.56
N ILE A 130 -16.13 -20.27 -12.65
CA ILE A 130 -15.36 -19.36 -13.45
C ILE A 130 -15.75 -19.64 -14.89
N LYS A 131 -16.94 -19.19 -15.30
CA LYS A 131 -17.27 -18.81 -16.67
C LYS A 131 -16.38 -17.62 -17.00
N THR A 132 -15.11 -17.75 -16.62
CA THR A 132 -14.13 -16.75 -16.96
C THR A 132 -13.73 -17.05 -18.38
N SER A 133 -13.89 -16.06 -19.21
CA SER A 133 -13.21 -15.97 -20.49
C SER A 133 -11.68 -15.98 -20.35
N PHE A 134 -11.16 -16.43 -19.19
CA PHE A 134 -9.74 -16.46 -18.88
C PHE A 134 -9.21 -17.87 -18.98
N LEU A 135 -8.09 -18.00 -19.67
CA LEU A 135 -7.33 -19.24 -19.74
C LEU A 135 -6.35 -19.32 -18.57
N PHE A 136 -6.12 -20.54 -18.05
CA PHE A 136 -5.05 -20.76 -17.10
C PHE A 136 -3.67 -20.67 -17.78
N PRO A 137 -2.63 -20.24 -17.06
CA PRO A 137 -2.61 -19.91 -15.64
C PRO A 137 -3.24 -18.56 -15.31
N LEU A 138 -3.76 -18.42 -14.09
CA LEU A 138 -4.36 -17.19 -13.56
C LEU A 138 -3.58 -16.68 -12.35
N VAL A 139 -3.58 -15.37 -12.16
CA VAL A 139 -3.01 -14.73 -10.96
C VAL A 139 -4.13 -14.32 -10.02
N VAL A 140 -4.05 -14.78 -8.77
CA VAL A 140 -4.94 -14.37 -7.69
C VAL A 140 -4.17 -13.49 -6.74
N LYS A 141 -4.73 -12.33 -6.38
CA LYS A 141 -4.07 -11.40 -5.45
C LYS A 141 -5.07 -10.56 -4.67
N PRO A 142 -4.77 -10.21 -3.40
CA PRO A 142 -5.59 -9.27 -2.64
C PRO A 142 -5.63 -7.90 -3.33
N ILE A 143 -6.77 -7.22 -3.26
CA ILE A 143 -6.92 -5.90 -3.91
C ILE A 143 -6.00 -4.85 -3.29
N SER A 144 -5.80 -4.86 -1.97
CA SER A 144 -5.16 -3.76 -1.22
C SER A 144 -3.95 -4.21 -0.39
N GLU A 145 -3.17 -5.18 -0.86
CA GLU A 145 -1.91 -5.58 -0.24
C GLU A 145 -0.73 -5.24 -1.15
N GLY A 146 0.44 -4.96 -0.53
CA GLY A 146 1.71 -4.70 -1.22
C GLY A 146 2.66 -5.90 -1.18
N SER A 147 3.89 -5.72 -1.65
CA SER A 147 5.03 -6.65 -1.53
C SER A 147 4.71 -8.11 -1.86
N SER A 148 3.87 -8.35 -2.87
CA SER A 148 3.42 -9.67 -3.31
C SER A 148 2.73 -10.53 -2.23
N VAL A 149 2.32 -9.93 -1.12
CA VAL A 149 1.61 -10.64 -0.04
C VAL A 149 0.30 -11.21 -0.57
N GLY A 150 0.13 -12.53 -0.47
CA GLY A 150 -1.07 -13.24 -0.93
C GLY A 150 -1.21 -13.33 -2.45
N VAL A 151 -0.17 -13.08 -3.23
CA VAL A 151 -0.18 -13.34 -4.69
C VAL A 151 0.09 -14.81 -4.96
N LYS A 152 -0.71 -15.41 -5.84
CA LYS A 152 -0.52 -16.79 -6.29
C LYS A 152 -0.85 -16.94 -7.76
N ILE A 153 0.01 -17.63 -8.48
CA ILE A 153 -0.25 -18.13 -9.83
C ILE A 153 -0.92 -19.48 -9.69
N CYS A 154 -2.12 -19.62 -10.22
CA CYS A 154 -2.91 -20.86 -10.24
C CYS A 154 -2.86 -21.46 -11.67
N LYS A 155 -2.32 -22.65 -11.80
CA LYS A 155 -2.15 -23.34 -13.09
C LYS A 155 -3.43 -24.01 -13.60
N ASN A 156 -4.36 -24.27 -12.71
CA ASN A 156 -5.64 -24.93 -13.00
C ASN A 156 -6.71 -24.58 -11.95
N LEU A 157 -7.93 -25.05 -12.20
CA LEU A 157 -9.08 -24.82 -11.34
C LEU A 157 -8.90 -25.39 -9.92
N ASN A 158 -8.23 -26.54 -9.80
CA ASN A 158 -8.02 -27.16 -8.48
C ASN A 158 -7.11 -26.31 -7.59
N GLU A 159 -6.07 -25.73 -8.16
CA GLU A 159 -5.19 -24.80 -7.43
C GLU A 159 -5.92 -23.54 -7.01
N LEU A 160 -6.77 -23.02 -7.89
CA LEU A 160 -7.59 -21.85 -7.61
C LEU A 160 -8.59 -22.12 -6.48
N LYS A 161 -9.28 -23.27 -6.50
CA LYS A 161 -10.20 -23.70 -5.41
C LYS A 161 -9.49 -23.90 -4.07
N LYS A 162 -8.24 -24.36 -4.09
CA LYS A 162 -7.42 -24.55 -2.90
C LYS A 162 -6.79 -23.26 -2.38
N TYR A 163 -6.91 -22.16 -3.10
CA TYR A 163 -6.35 -20.88 -2.67
C TYR A 163 -7.04 -20.38 -1.39
N LYS A 164 -6.29 -20.31 -0.30
CA LYS A 164 -6.80 -19.80 0.97
C LYS A 164 -6.76 -18.26 0.97
N MET A 165 -7.94 -17.66 0.91
CA MET A 165 -8.08 -16.22 1.05
C MET A 165 -7.91 -15.80 2.51
N HIS A 166 -6.87 -15.04 2.83
CA HIS A 166 -6.54 -14.68 4.20
C HIS A 166 -7.23 -13.39 4.66
N LYS A 167 -6.50 -12.31 4.76
CA LYS A 167 -6.93 -11.08 5.44
C LYS A 167 -7.88 -10.17 4.65
N SER A 168 -7.82 -10.22 3.33
CA SER A 168 -8.65 -9.38 2.49
C SER A 168 -10.04 -9.99 2.29
N ASN A 169 -11.06 -9.14 2.17
CA ASN A 169 -12.41 -9.58 1.78
C ASN A 169 -12.60 -9.61 0.27
N ARG A 170 -11.72 -8.95 -0.50
CA ARG A 170 -11.80 -8.81 -1.95
C ARG A 170 -10.48 -9.16 -2.61
N TYR A 171 -10.59 -9.88 -3.70
CA TYR A 171 -9.46 -10.37 -4.49
C TYR A 171 -9.62 -10.00 -5.96
N LEU A 172 -8.49 -9.85 -6.62
CA LEU A 172 -8.42 -9.73 -8.06
C LEU A 172 -7.96 -11.07 -8.62
N ILE A 173 -8.70 -11.61 -9.59
CA ILE A 173 -8.25 -12.68 -10.46
C ILE A 173 -7.94 -12.05 -11.81
N GLU A 174 -6.76 -12.30 -12.33
CA GLU A 174 -6.35 -11.77 -13.65
C GLU A 174 -5.61 -12.82 -14.46
N GLU A 175 -5.56 -12.62 -15.76
CA GLU A 175 -4.76 -13.43 -16.66
C GLU A 175 -3.27 -13.31 -16.32
N PHE A 176 -2.56 -14.41 -16.41
CA PHE A 176 -1.11 -14.43 -16.29
C PHE A 176 -0.47 -13.95 -17.60
N ILE A 177 0.39 -12.97 -17.49
CA ILE A 177 1.17 -12.49 -18.65
C ILE A 177 2.55 -13.08 -18.56
N PRO A 178 2.93 -14.00 -19.47
CA PRO A 178 4.28 -14.54 -19.52
C PRO A 178 5.26 -13.47 -20.00
N GLY A 179 6.48 -13.54 -19.52
CA GLY A 179 7.53 -12.64 -19.98
C GLY A 179 8.49 -12.23 -18.87
N ARG A 180 9.34 -11.29 -19.21
CA ARG A 180 10.33 -10.72 -18.29
C ARG A 180 9.66 -9.66 -17.43
N GLU A 181 9.86 -9.73 -16.12
CA GLU A 181 9.42 -8.71 -15.19
C GLU A 181 10.39 -7.53 -15.19
N LEU A 182 9.85 -6.33 -15.29
CA LEU A 182 10.60 -5.08 -15.27
C LEU A 182 10.03 -4.16 -14.19
N THR A 183 10.89 -3.35 -13.61
CA THR A 183 10.50 -2.27 -12.71
C THR A 183 11.16 -0.96 -13.13
N VAL A 184 10.47 0.14 -12.86
CA VAL A 184 10.99 1.50 -13.05
C VAL A 184 10.96 2.18 -11.70
N GLY A 185 12.13 2.66 -11.25
CA GLY A 185 12.31 3.38 -9.99
C GLY A 185 12.48 4.87 -10.21
#